data_a9e84c4a84a15c759e1adaee1c8c9889
#
_entry.id   a9e84c4a84a15c759e1adaee1c8c9889
#
_cell.length_a   1.000
_cell.length_b   1.000
_cell.length_c   1.000
_cell.angle_alpha   90.00
_cell.angle_beta   90.00
_cell.angle_gamma   90.00
#
_symmetry.space_group_name_H-M   'P 1'
#
loop_
_entity.id
_entity.type
_entity.pdbx_description
1 polymer ?
#
loop_
_entity_poly.entity_id
_entity_poly.type
_entity_poly.pdbx_seq_one_letter_code
_entity_poly.pdbx_strand_id
1 'polypeptide(L)'
;MVTDWKKDFGLPSDILKGGLLMSGMYDLKPVRLSKRSEYVKFTDEMEQALSTQRHLDKLNAPIIVSYGTLESPEFQRQARDFVAAVKAAGKPVQLIVGEGYNHFEMPETFGNPYGLMGRAALEQMKLAPAQPQS
;
A
#
# COMPACT_ATOMS: atom_id res chain seq x y z
N MET A 1 -1.34 -1.25 8.84
CA MET A 1 -2.78 -1.32 8.46
C MET A 1 -3.46 -2.59 8.97
N VAL A 2 -2.78 -3.72 9.02
CA VAL A 2 -3.33 -5.02 9.48
C VAL A 2 -2.84 -5.44 10.87
N THR A 3 -2.43 -4.49 11.69
CA THR A 3 -2.07 -4.69 13.10
C THR A 3 -3.34 -4.64 13.95
N ASP A 4 -3.47 -5.52 14.92
CA ASP A 4 -4.54 -5.45 15.92
C ASP A 4 -4.12 -4.45 17.03
N TRP A 5 -4.36 -3.17 16.75
CA TRP A 5 -3.95 -2.07 17.62
C TRP A 5 -4.52 -2.17 19.03
N LYS A 6 -5.75 -2.69 19.15
CA LYS A 6 -6.42 -2.83 20.46
C LYS A 6 -5.77 -3.94 21.29
N LYS A 7 -5.58 -5.11 20.67
CA LYS A 7 -5.03 -6.28 21.33
C LYS A 7 -3.55 -6.12 21.67
N ASP A 8 -2.78 -5.67 20.67
CA ASP A 8 -1.32 -5.69 20.76
C ASP A 8 -0.75 -4.47 21.49
N PHE A 9 -1.48 -3.34 21.47
CA PHE A 9 -0.97 -2.06 21.98
C PHE A 9 -1.95 -1.32 22.90
N GLY A 10 -3.17 -1.82 23.14
CA GLY A 10 -4.19 -1.14 23.95
C GLY A 10 -4.71 0.17 23.33
N LEU A 11 -4.52 0.37 22.04
CA LEU A 11 -4.92 1.57 21.30
C LEU A 11 -6.27 1.37 20.61
N PRO A 12 -6.98 2.45 20.24
CA PRO A 12 -8.20 2.32 19.44
C PRO A 12 -7.97 1.53 18.16
N SER A 13 -8.89 0.62 17.80
CA SER A 13 -8.75 -0.20 16.60
C SER A 13 -8.70 0.63 15.30
N ASP A 14 -9.27 1.84 15.33
CA ASP A 14 -9.35 2.80 14.24
C ASP A 14 -8.32 3.94 14.35
N ILE A 15 -7.22 3.72 15.07
CA ILE A 15 -6.19 4.76 15.27
C ILE A 15 -5.61 5.25 13.94
N LEU A 16 -5.49 4.37 12.94
CA LEU A 16 -5.13 4.74 11.58
C LEU A 16 -6.39 5.05 10.79
N LYS A 17 -6.50 6.29 10.32
CA LYS A 17 -7.70 6.78 9.60
C LYS A 17 -7.63 6.55 8.09
N GLY A 18 -6.47 6.23 7.57
CA GLY A 18 -6.23 5.95 6.16
C GLY A 18 -4.83 5.42 5.92
N GLY A 19 -4.57 4.90 4.75
CA GLY A 19 -3.24 4.46 4.33
C GLY A 19 -2.98 4.75 2.86
N LEU A 20 -1.74 5.13 2.56
CA LEU A 20 -1.25 5.34 1.21
C LEU A 20 -0.06 4.40 1.02
N LEU A 21 -0.23 3.43 0.15
CA LEU A 21 0.68 2.29 -0.04
C LEU A 21 1.27 2.35 -1.45
N MET A 22 2.52 2.79 -1.56
CA MET A 22 3.21 2.91 -2.84
C MET A 22 4.15 1.73 -3.06
N SER A 23 4.05 1.08 -4.21
CA SER A 23 5.03 0.10 -4.68
C SER A 23 5.34 -1.00 -3.64
N GLY A 24 4.28 -1.52 -2.99
CA GLY A 24 4.40 -2.47 -1.89
C GLY A 24 4.48 -3.92 -2.36
N MET A 25 5.00 -4.78 -1.47
CA MET A 25 4.94 -6.23 -1.56
C MET A 25 3.95 -6.74 -0.49
N TYR A 26 2.82 -7.28 -0.91
CA TYR A 26 1.70 -7.64 -0.05
C TYR A 26 1.60 -9.14 0.24
N ASP A 27 2.19 -9.97 -0.63
CA ASP A 27 2.47 -11.40 -0.40
C ASP A 27 3.99 -11.61 -0.47
N LEU A 28 4.58 -12.09 0.61
CA LEU A 28 6.02 -12.24 0.72
C LEU A 28 6.55 -13.56 0.15
N LYS A 29 5.70 -14.48 -0.28
CA LYS A 29 6.15 -15.75 -0.87
C LYS A 29 7.06 -15.55 -2.10
N PRO A 30 6.73 -14.71 -3.09
CA PRO A 30 7.63 -14.44 -4.21
C PRO A 30 8.95 -13.78 -3.77
N VAL A 31 8.88 -12.90 -2.76
CA VAL A 31 10.08 -12.24 -2.20
C VAL A 31 10.99 -13.27 -1.54
N ARG A 32 10.43 -14.20 -0.75
CA ARG A 32 11.17 -15.30 -0.12
C ARG A 32 11.83 -16.23 -1.15
N LEU A 33 11.19 -16.45 -2.29
CA LEU A 33 11.73 -17.29 -3.36
C LEU A 33 12.73 -16.55 -4.27
N SER A 34 12.94 -15.25 -4.06
CA SER A 34 13.88 -14.42 -4.82
C SER A 34 15.29 -14.45 -4.21
N LYS A 35 16.24 -13.82 -4.90
CA LYS A 35 17.62 -13.60 -4.37
C LYS A 35 17.66 -12.87 -3.03
N ARG A 36 16.59 -12.19 -2.61
CA ARG A 36 16.52 -11.54 -1.30
C ARG A 36 16.67 -12.52 -0.14
N SER A 37 16.28 -13.78 -0.31
CA SER A 37 16.46 -14.82 0.71
C SER A 37 17.93 -15.19 0.97
N GLU A 38 18.88 -14.78 0.12
CA GLU A 38 20.30 -14.96 0.37
C GLU A 38 20.79 -14.14 1.57
N TYR A 39 20.20 -12.95 1.78
CA TYR A 39 20.56 -12.02 2.87
C TYR A 39 19.44 -11.78 3.88
N VAL A 40 18.18 -11.99 3.53
CA VAL A 40 17.05 -11.95 4.46
C VAL A 40 16.58 -13.38 4.69
N LYS A 41 16.74 -13.89 5.91
CA LYS A 41 16.35 -15.25 6.27
C LYS A 41 14.86 -15.30 6.61
N PHE A 42 14.01 -15.37 5.57
CA PHE A 42 12.58 -15.56 5.75
C PHE A 42 12.26 -16.95 6.29
N THR A 43 11.50 -17.00 7.38
CA THR A 43 10.86 -18.24 7.86
C THR A 43 9.42 -18.34 7.35
N ASP A 44 8.78 -19.49 7.49
CA ASP A 44 7.36 -19.66 7.16
C ASP A 44 6.48 -18.78 8.03
N GLU A 45 6.82 -18.61 9.31
CA GLU A 45 6.11 -17.76 10.25
C GLU A 45 6.22 -16.28 9.84
N MET A 46 7.42 -15.83 9.43
CA MET A 46 7.62 -14.45 8.95
C MET A 46 6.83 -14.19 7.66
N GLU A 47 6.88 -15.12 6.70
CA GLU A 47 6.10 -15.02 5.46
C GLU A 47 4.61 -14.90 5.79
N GLN A 48 4.09 -15.75 6.67
CA GLN A 48 2.69 -15.74 7.06
C GLN A 48 2.31 -14.47 7.81
N ALA A 49 3.10 -14.04 8.78
CA ALA A 49 2.80 -12.90 9.63
C ALA A 49 2.88 -11.55 8.88
N LEU A 50 3.82 -11.43 7.94
CA LEU A 50 4.12 -10.16 7.26
C LEU A 50 3.47 -10.03 5.88
N SER A 51 2.86 -11.08 5.35
CA SER A 51 2.09 -11.00 4.10
C SER A 51 0.74 -10.35 4.36
N THR A 52 0.66 -9.04 4.17
CA THR A 52 -0.54 -8.21 4.47
C THR A 52 -1.80 -8.75 3.79
N GLN A 53 -1.68 -9.30 2.59
CA GLN A 53 -2.79 -9.87 1.83
C GLN A 53 -3.47 -11.05 2.55
N ARG A 54 -2.79 -11.69 3.50
CA ARG A 54 -3.33 -12.82 4.29
C ARG A 54 -4.10 -12.37 5.55
N HIS A 55 -4.17 -11.07 5.83
CA HIS A 55 -4.73 -10.49 7.06
C HIS A 55 -5.73 -9.37 6.78
N LEU A 56 -6.47 -9.46 5.67
CA LEU A 56 -7.41 -8.42 5.25
C LEU A 56 -8.60 -8.25 6.19
N ASP A 57 -8.93 -9.26 6.99
CA ASP A 57 -9.91 -9.20 8.06
C ASP A 57 -9.60 -8.07 9.07
N LYS A 58 -8.32 -7.80 9.31
CA LYS A 58 -7.83 -6.77 10.23
C LYS A 58 -7.74 -5.37 9.60
N LEU A 59 -7.90 -5.25 8.29
CA LEU A 59 -7.87 -3.96 7.60
C LEU A 59 -9.16 -3.20 7.91
N ASN A 60 -9.06 -2.09 8.63
CA ASN A 60 -10.21 -1.31 9.12
C ASN A 60 -10.16 0.18 8.76
N ALA A 61 -9.32 0.56 7.81
CA ALA A 61 -9.24 1.92 7.31
C ALA A 61 -9.17 1.93 5.77
N PRO A 62 -9.67 2.99 5.10
CA PRO A 62 -9.56 3.12 3.65
C PRO A 62 -8.09 3.22 3.22
N ILE A 63 -7.75 2.58 2.12
CA ILE A 63 -6.40 2.60 1.58
C ILE A 63 -6.36 3.04 0.12
N ILE A 64 -5.26 3.68 -0.23
CA ILE A 64 -4.86 3.96 -1.60
C ILE A 64 -3.63 3.11 -1.90
N VAL A 65 -3.70 2.30 -2.95
CA VAL A 65 -2.59 1.48 -3.44
C VAL A 65 -2.09 2.08 -4.74
N SER A 66 -0.79 2.15 -4.94
CA SER A 66 -0.23 2.68 -6.18
C SER A 66 1.01 1.93 -6.63
N TYR A 67 1.24 1.97 -7.93
CA TYR A 67 2.47 1.52 -8.58
C TYR A 67 2.75 2.34 -9.84
N GLY A 68 4.01 2.35 -10.29
CA GLY A 68 4.43 2.95 -11.55
C GLY A 68 4.51 1.92 -12.68
N THR A 69 4.16 2.32 -13.91
CA THR A 69 4.15 1.40 -15.06
C THR A 69 5.55 0.98 -15.52
N LEU A 70 6.61 1.66 -15.07
CA LEU A 70 8.00 1.27 -15.30
C LEU A 70 8.62 0.47 -14.14
N GLU A 71 7.82 0.09 -13.15
CA GLU A 71 8.26 -0.85 -12.12
C GLU A 71 8.33 -2.28 -12.67
N SER A 72 9.00 -3.17 -11.93
CA SER A 72 9.05 -4.58 -12.34
C SER A 72 7.64 -5.19 -12.41
N PRO A 73 7.44 -6.19 -13.28
CA PRO A 73 6.14 -6.86 -13.41
C PRO A 73 5.59 -7.39 -12.07
N GLU A 74 6.47 -7.79 -11.14
CA GLU A 74 6.07 -8.31 -9.85
C GLU A 74 5.47 -7.22 -8.94
N PHE A 75 6.05 -6.02 -8.87
CA PHE A 75 5.47 -4.90 -8.13
C PHE A 75 4.08 -4.54 -8.66
N GLN A 76 3.95 -4.45 -9.98
CA GLN A 76 2.68 -4.15 -10.63
C GLN A 76 1.64 -5.25 -10.36
N ARG A 77 2.03 -6.53 -10.46
CA ARG A 77 1.15 -7.67 -10.19
C ARG A 77 0.66 -7.64 -8.74
N GLN A 78 1.57 -7.51 -7.78
CA GLN A 78 1.26 -7.49 -6.36
C GLN A 78 0.28 -6.36 -6.00
N ALA A 79 0.46 -5.16 -6.56
CA ALA A 79 -0.45 -4.05 -6.32
C ALA A 79 -1.86 -4.36 -6.84
N ARG A 80 -1.98 -4.90 -8.08
CA ARG A 80 -3.28 -5.27 -8.66
C ARG A 80 -3.97 -6.39 -7.89
N ASP A 81 -3.24 -7.45 -7.57
CA ASP A 81 -3.77 -8.61 -6.86
C ASP A 81 -4.24 -8.22 -5.45
N PHE A 82 -3.46 -7.39 -4.76
CA PHE A 82 -3.82 -6.88 -3.45
C PHE A 82 -5.10 -6.03 -3.49
N VAL A 83 -5.21 -5.12 -4.45
CA VAL A 83 -6.43 -4.31 -4.64
C VAL A 83 -7.63 -5.19 -4.93
N ALA A 84 -7.47 -6.22 -5.78
CA ALA A 84 -8.54 -7.17 -6.07
C ALA A 84 -8.99 -7.93 -4.80
N ALA A 85 -8.04 -8.39 -4.00
CA ALA A 85 -8.31 -9.08 -2.74
C ALA A 85 -9.01 -8.18 -1.71
N VAL A 86 -8.57 -6.92 -1.58
CA VAL A 86 -9.20 -5.94 -0.67
C VAL A 86 -10.64 -5.64 -1.09
N LYS A 87 -10.89 -5.47 -2.40
CA LYS A 87 -12.25 -5.29 -2.95
C LYS A 87 -13.12 -6.52 -2.68
N ALA A 88 -12.59 -7.72 -2.92
CA ALA A 88 -13.31 -8.97 -2.66
C ALA A 88 -13.67 -9.15 -1.17
N ALA A 89 -12.83 -8.62 -0.26
CA ALA A 89 -13.10 -8.56 1.17
C ALA A 89 -14.10 -7.46 1.57
N GLY A 90 -14.67 -6.72 0.62
CA GLY A 90 -15.63 -5.64 0.88
C GLY A 90 -15.02 -4.40 1.55
N LYS A 91 -13.70 -4.20 1.43
CA LYS A 91 -12.99 -3.10 2.07
C LYS A 91 -12.75 -1.95 1.08
N PRO A 92 -12.78 -0.68 1.56
CA PRO A 92 -12.56 0.47 0.70
C PRO A 92 -11.09 0.56 0.24
N VAL A 93 -10.89 0.57 -1.08
CA VAL A 93 -9.57 0.70 -1.70
C VAL A 93 -9.65 1.44 -3.02
N GLN A 94 -8.66 2.30 -3.27
CA GLN A 94 -8.43 2.97 -4.54
C GLN A 94 -7.10 2.48 -5.12
N LEU A 95 -7.05 2.28 -6.45
CA LEU A 95 -5.80 2.03 -7.18
C LEU A 95 -5.42 3.27 -7.98
N ILE A 96 -4.17 3.71 -7.84
CA ILE A 96 -3.58 4.78 -8.65
C ILE A 96 -2.42 4.20 -9.43
N VAL A 97 -2.46 4.35 -10.75
CA VAL A 97 -1.38 3.93 -11.64
C VAL A 97 -0.58 5.15 -12.08
N GLY A 98 0.72 5.14 -11.79
CA GLY A 98 1.66 6.17 -12.21
C GLY A 98 2.21 5.85 -13.61
N GLU A 99 1.61 6.41 -14.64
CA GLU A 99 2.06 6.19 -16.02
C GLU A 99 3.44 6.81 -16.26
N GLY A 100 4.39 6.00 -16.71
CA GLY A 100 5.76 6.43 -17.00
C GLY A 100 6.65 6.61 -15.77
N TYR A 101 6.18 6.27 -14.57
CA TYR A 101 7.00 6.34 -13.35
C TYR A 101 7.63 4.98 -13.01
N ASN A 102 8.88 5.02 -12.59
CA ASN A 102 9.59 3.88 -11.99
C ASN A 102 9.45 3.86 -10.46
N HIS A 103 10.04 2.85 -9.84
CA HIS A 103 9.95 2.61 -8.39
C HIS A 103 10.45 3.79 -7.53
N PHE A 104 11.46 4.50 -7.99
CA PHE A 104 12.08 5.61 -7.26
C PHE A 104 11.35 6.94 -7.50
N GLU A 105 10.77 7.11 -8.69
CA GLU A 105 10.01 8.31 -9.05
C GLU A 105 8.62 8.36 -8.38
N MET A 106 8.01 7.20 -8.14
CA MET A 106 6.71 7.15 -7.46
C MET A 106 6.71 7.91 -6.12
N PRO A 107 7.67 7.68 -5.19
CA PRO A 107 7.76 8.46 -3.95
C PRO A 107 7.99 9.96 -4.15
N GLU A 108 8.70 10.37 -5.21
CA GLU A 108 8.93 11.78 -5.49
C GLU A 108 7.63 12.55 -5.75
N THR A 109 6.64 11.89 -6.35
CA THR A 109 5.31 12.48 -6.57
C THR A 109 4.57 12.83 -5.27
N PHE A 110 4.97 12.22 -4.16
CA PHE A 110 4.40 12.48 -2.84
C PHE A 110 4.87 13.82 -2.24
N GLY A 111 6.10 14.24 -2.53
CA GLY A 111 6.67 15.49 -2.05
C GLY A 111 6.06 16.76 -2.65
N ASN A 112 5.19 16.64 -3.64
CA ASN A 112 4.53 17.75 -4.32
C ASN A 112 3.01 17.69 -4.09
N PRO A 113 2.36 18.73 -3.52
CA PRO A 113 0.92 18.74 -3.27
C PRO A 113 0.06 18.65 -4.55
N TYR A 114 0.64 18.95 -5.69
CA TYR A 114 0.01 18.80 -7.02
C TYR A 114 0.46 17.51 -7.74
N GLY A 115 1.43 16.80 -7.20
CA GLY A 115 1.90 15.52 -7.72
C GLY A 115 0.87 14.42 -7.55
N LEU A 116 1.06 13.31 -8.28
CA LEU A 116 0.11 12.19 -8.30
C LEU A 116 -0.26 11.68 -6.90
N MET A 117 0.75 11.38 -6.10
CA MET A 117 0.53 10.81 -4.75
C MET A 117 0.32 11.87 -3.68
N GLY A 118 0.94 13.06 -3.83
CA GLY A 118 0.74 14.18 -2.92
C GLY A 118 -0.69 14.67 -2.92
N ARG A 119 -1.30 14.81 -4.09
CA ARG A 119 -2.72 15.16 -4.23
C ARG A 119 -3.61 14.09 -3.58
N ALA A 120 -3.39 12.82 -3.90
CA ALA A 120 -4.16 11.72 -3.34
C ALA A 120 -4.09 11.67 -1.80
N ALA A 121 -2.90 11.95 -1.23
CA ALA A 121 -2.72 12.04 0.22
C ALA A 121 -3.53 13.18 0.83
N LEU A 122 -3.46 14.39 0.23
CA LEU A 122 -4.21 15.56 0.71
C LEU A 122 -5.72 15.34 0.61
N GLU A 123 -6.19 14.72 -0.46
CA GLU A 123 -7.61 14.35 -0.63
C GLU A 123 -8.05 13.35 0.46
N GLN A 124 -7.27 12.30 0.72
CA GLN A 124 -7.56 11.32 1.76
C GLN A 124 -7.61 11.96 3.16
N MET A 125 -6.72 12.91 3.43
CA MET A 125 -6.68 13.69 4.68
C MET A 125 -7.74 14.79 4.74
N LYS A 126 -8.52 15.02 3.67
CA LYS A 126 -9.46 16.15 3.51
C LYS A 126 -8.78 17.53 3.60
N LEU A 127 -7.54 17.60 3.13
CA LEU A 127 -6.70 18.79 3.10
C LEU A 127 -6.35 19.20 1.66
N ALA A 128 -7.14 18.75 0.67
CA ALA A 128 -6.88 19.08 -0.72
C ALA A 128 -6.77 20.61 -0.90
N PRO A 129 -5.72 21.11 -1.58
CA PRO A 129 -5.58 22.53 -1.83
C PRO A 129 -6.78 23.02 -2.65
N ALA A 130 -7.26 24.24 -2.36
CA ALA A 130 -8.27 24.89 -3.17
C ALA A 130 -7.81 24.89 -4.63
N GLN A 131 -8.67 24.45 -5.54
CA GLN A 131 -8.32 24.50 -6.96
C GLN A 131 -7.99 25.95 -7.32
N PRO A 132 -6.90 26.21 -8.09
CA PRO A 132 -6.68 27.54 -8.60
C PRO A 132 -7.93 27.93 -9.39
N GLN A 133 -8.54 29.04 -9.00
CA GLN A 133 -9.65 29.60 -9.78
C GLN A 133 -9.10 29.93 -11.16
N SER A 134 -9.62 29.24 -12.15
CA SER A 134 -9.34 29.51 -13.58
C SER A 134 -9.87 30.89 -13.99
#